data_80c9b0233f808d279cf66f1208f97ab0
#
_entry.id   80c9b0233f808d279cf66f1208f97ab0
#
_cell.length_a   1.000
_cell.length_b   1.000
_cell.length_c   1.000
_cell.angle_alpha   90.00
_cell.angle_beta   90.00
_cell.angle_gamma   90.00
#
_symmetry.space_group_name_H-M   'P 1'
#
loop_
_entity.id
_entity.type
_entity.pdbx_description
1 polymer ?
#
loop_
_entity_poly.entity_id
_entity_poly.type
_entity_poly.pdbx_seq_one_letter_code
_entity_poly.pdbx_strand_id
1 'polypeptide(L)'
;MPEPDLHCLGGRGLGLHHHQRQQLKGWPDLWLVGDKPSPRARSAAMAPASPPPPPNQTLALSDGLLLRALACLPEPHLTGAASLVCRRWMRLAGRLRRRLAVRDWAFVTHRLPYRFPDLADLELFPASIAAPTALPHTSPLLTCGEVSLTLDPSADPPLGACRFLDDDVLDRGLTAVAASFPNLRRLSATAAAESGGLMAIACGCPTLQELELHRCTDLALRPVSAFAHLQILRIVAASPALYGTGEDGGVTDIGLTILAHGCKRLVKLELLGCEGSYDGIAAVGRCCAMLEELTIADHRMDGGWLAALAFCGNLKTLRLQGCSRIDDDPGPAEHLGACLTLESLQLKRCQLRDHRGLRALFLVCEGAREIQVQNCWGLEDDMFALAGLCRRVKFLSLEGCSLLTTRCLESVITLWSDLQSLEVVSCSKIKDEEISPALSELFSNLKELKWRPDNKSLLAASLVGTRMGKKGRVFFKRKILPAHQRIKGKMLNHSTGAAA
;
A
#
# COMPACT_ATOMS: atom_id res chain seq x y z
N MET A 1 22.22 -47.70 13.33
CA MET A 1 21.84 -47.56 14.74
C MET A 1 22.78 -46.61 15.44
N PRO A 2 22.32 -45.65 16.25
CA PRO A 2 20.96 -45.28 16.61
C PRO A 2 20.60 -43.82 16.22
N GLU A 3 19.32 -43.55 16.17
CA GLU A 3 18.71 -42.19 16.20
C GLU A 3 19.04 -41.47 17.50
N PRO A 4 18.93 -40.13 17.49
CA PRO A 4 18.39 -39.45 18.66
C PRO A 4 17.19 -38.56 18.38
N ASP A 5 16.22 -38.79 19.15
CA ASP A 5 15.11 -38.03 19.74
C ASP A 5 14.83 -36.60 19.24
N LEU A 6 13.58 -36.46 18.78
CA LEU A 6 12.80 -35.26 18.64
C LEU A 6 12.42 -34.70 20.03
N HIS A 7 12.92 -33.52 20.37
CA HIS A 7 12.30 -32.71 21.42
C HIS A 7 11.44 -31.58 20.81
N CYS A 8 10.18 -31.65 21.11
CA CYS A 8 9.18 -30.62 20.92
C CYS A 8 9.64 -29.26 21.45
N LEU A 9 9.55 -28.24 20.64
CA LEU A 9 9.43 -26.84 21.12
C LEU A 9 8.20 -26.20 20.49
N GLY A 10 7.43 -25.68 21.39
CA GLY A 10 6.10 -25.16 21.29
C GLY A 10 5.85 -24.07 20.25
N GLY A 11 4.64 -24.11 19.73
CA GLY A 11 4.07 -23.15 18.86
C GLY A 11 4.08 -21.73 19.46
N ARG A 12 4.52 -20.78 18.68
CA ARG A 12 4.21 -19.36 18.90
C ARG A 12 3.30 -18.90 17.77
N GLY A 13 2.10 -18.52 18.20
CA GLY A 13 1.01 -18.09 17.35
C GLY A 13 1.35 -16.86 16.51
N LEU A 14 0.70 -16.82 15.37
CA LEU A 14 0.59 -15.70 14.47
C LEU A 14 0.26 -14.42 15.24
N GLY A 15 1.22 -13.50 15.33
CA GLY A 15 1.04 -12.16 15.88
C GLY A 15 0.25 -11.27 14.94
N LEU A 16 -1.06 -11.40 14.93
CA LEU A 16 -1.96 -10.34 14.50
C LEU A 16 -1.85 -9.23 15.55
N HIS A 17 -1.31 -8.08 15.17
CA HIS A 17 -1.34 -6.89 15.99
C HIS A 17 -2.77 -6.56 16.40
N HIS A 18 -3.09 -6.91 17.63
CA HIS A 18 -4.33 -6.65 18.33
C HIS A 18 -4.36 -5.17 18.74
N HIS A 19 -5.05 -4.32 17.99
CA HIS A 19 -5.68 -3.16 18.57
C HIS A 19 -7.19 -3.32 18.51
N GLN A 20 -7.77 -3.35 19.73
CA GLN A 20 -9.20 -3.35 20.06
C GLN A 20 -10.01 -4.61 19.69
N ARG A 21 -9.92 -5.61 20.58
CA ARG A 21 -11.02 -6.53 20.82
C ARG A 21 -12.20 -5.78 21.45
N GLN A 22 -13.07 -5.19 20.65
CA GLN A 22 -14.47 -5.13 21.04
C GLN A 22 -15.14 -6.42 20.54
N GLN A 23 -15.66 -7.20 21.48
CA GLN A 23 -16.43 -8.40 21.23
C GLN A 23 -17.66 -8.05 20.39
N LEU A 24 -17.55 -8.14 19.08
CA LEU A 24 -18.70 -8.26 18.20
C LEU A 24 -19.14 -9.73 18.30
N LYS A 25 -20.15 -9.99 19.14
CA LYS A 25 -20.89 -11.24 19.12
C LYS A 25 -21.27 -11.54 17.69
N GLY A 26 -20.92 -12.75 17.22
CA GLY A 26 -21.20 -13.21 15.87
C GLY A 26 -22.64 -12.96 15.46
N TRP A 27 -22.83 -12.61 14.22
CA TRP A 27 -24.15 -12.47 13.60
C TRP A 27 -24.82 -13.83 13.64
N PRO A 28 -25.98 -14.00 14.33
CA PRO A 28 -26.69 -15.24 14.22
C PRO A 28 -27.28 -15.37 12.82
N ASP A 29 -27.08 -16.52 12.21
CA ASP A 29 -27.66 -16.95 10.92
C ASP A 29 -29.20 -17.00 10.88
N LEU A 30 -29.85 -16.48 11.90
CA LEU A 30 -31.28 -16.56 12.18
C LEU A 30 -32.19 -15.94 11.11
N TRP A 31 -31.65 -15.15 10.16
CA TRP A 31 -32.47 -14.42 9.18
C TRP A 31 -32.45 -14.99 7.76
N LEU A 32 -31.75 -16.11 7.57
CA LEU A 32 -31.55 -16.69 6.24
C LEU A 32 -32.17 -18.08 6.03
N VAL A 33 -32.86 -18.61 7.06
CA VAL A 33 -33.62 -19.86 6.92
C VAL A 33 -35.01 -19.49 6.40
N GLY A 34 -35.30 -19.91 5.18
CA GLY A 34 -36.65 -19.83 4.61
C GLY A 34 -37.64 -20.59 5.47
N ASP A 35 -38.81 -20.00 5.64
CA ASP A 35 -39.95 -20.59 6.33
C ASP A 35 -40.24 -22.00 5.82
N LYS A 36 -39.88 -23.04 6.60
CA LYS A 36 -40.59 -24.31 6.58
C LYS A 36 -41.56 -24.30 7.74
N PRO A 37 -42.87 -24.53 7.52
CA PRO A 37 -43.82 -24.58 8.61
C PRO A 37 -43.56 -25.83 9.45
N SER A 38 -43.29 -25.63 10.75
CA SER A 38 -43.19 -26.70 11.72
C SER A 38 -44.62 -27.03 12.26
N PRO A 39 -44.99 -28.30 12.37
CA PRO A 39 -46.30 -28.68 12.86
C PRO A 39 -46.37 -28.68 14.39
N ARG A 40 -47.41 -28.01 14.90
CA ARG A 40 -48.14 -28.24 16.17
C ARG A 40 -47.37 -28.52 17.44
N ALA A 41 -47.36 -27.53 18.32
CA ALA A 41 -47.49 -27.81 19.78
C ALA A 41 -48.77 -27.17 20.32
N ARG A 42 -49.57 -28.00 20.95
CA ARG A 42 -50.85 -27.65 21.58
C ARG A 42 -50.62 -26.95 22.92
N SER A 43 -51.46 -25.93 23.16
CA SER A 43 -52.03 -25.56 24.45
C SER A 43 -51.08 -25.34 25.66
N ALA A 44 -50.88 -24.08 25.98
CA ALA A 44 -50.64 -23.63 27.36
C ALA A 44 -51.33 -22.29 27.61
N ALA A 45 -51.97 -22.18 28.73
CA ALA A 45 -52.82 -21.19 29.33
C ALA A 45 -52.57 -19.71 29.00
N MET A 46 -53.68 -18.96 28.81
CA MET A 46 -53.81 -17.51 28.70
C MET A 46 -53.11 -16.79 29.87
N ALA A 47 -51.99 -16.15 29.57
CA ALA A 47 -51.46 -15.04 30.35
C ALA A 47 -52.09 -13.73 29.82
N PRO A 48 -52.30 -12.69 30.66
CA PRO A 48 -52.95 -11.45 30.25
C PRO A 48 -52.14 -10.77 29.13
N ALA A 49 -52.85 -10.37 28.09
CA ALA A 49 -52.29 -9.72 26.90
C ALA A 49 -51.47 -8.49 27.29
N SER A 50 -50.18 -8.55 27.04
CA SER A 50 -49.33 -7.36 27.06
C SER A 50 -49.87 -6.31 26.06
N PRO A 51 -49.82 -5.01 26.38
CA PRO A 51 -50.31 -3.96 25.48
C PRO A 51 -49.62 -4.07 24.10
N PRO A 52 -50.37 -3.81 23.02
CA PRO A 52 -49.79 -3.89 21.67
C PRO A 52 -48.55 -2.98 21.58
N PRO A 53 -47.47 -3.42 20.97
CA PRO A 53 -46.28 -2.61 20.81
C PRO A 53 -46.66 -1.32 20.08
N PRO A 54 -46.07 -0.15 20.44
CA PRO A 54 -46.39 1.10 19.83
C PRO A 54 -46.21 1.02 18.31
N PRO A 55 -47.09 1.64 17.51
CA PRO A 55 -47.04 1.55 16.06
C PRO A 55 -45.63 1.94 15.56
N ASN A 56 -45.04 1.10 14.74
CA ASN A 56 -43.68 1.25 14.26
C ASN A 56 -43.63 2.55 13.41
N GLN A 57 -43.26 3.66 14.04
CA GLN A 57 -43.28 5.04 13.45
C GLN A 57 -42.42 5.11 12.17
N THR A 58 -41.44 4.20 11.99
CA THR A 58 -40.62 4.16 10.77
C THR A 58 -41.38 3.64 9.55
N LEU A 59 -42.55 2.98 9.73
CA LEU A 59 -43.41 2.56 8.60
C LEU A 59 -44.06 3.74 7.90
N ALA A 60 -44.26 4.86 8.60
CA ALA A 60 -44.84 6.11 8.04
C ALA A 60 -43.83 6.88 7.17
N LEU A 61 -42.50 6.63 7.31
CA LEU A 61 -41.48 7.32 6.53
C LEU A 61 -41.34 6.67 5.15
N SER A 62 -41.21 7.51 4.10
CA SER A 62 -40.84 7.02 2.76
C SER A 62 -39.41 6.48 2.76
N ASP A 63 -39.08 5.58 1.83
CA ASP A 63 -37.73 5.01 1.69
C ASP A 63 -36.69 6.12 1.45
N GLY A 64 -37.06 7.18 0.73
CA GLY A 64 -36.16 8.31 0.47
C GLY A 64 -35.81 9.10 1.72
N LEU A 65 -36.79 9.35 2.60
CA LEU A 65 -36.55 10.01 3.88
C LEU A 65 -35.72 9.14 4.83
N LEU A 66 -36.03 7.85 4.86
CA LEU A 66 -35.27 6.90 5.67
C LEU A 66 -33.83 6.72 5.19
N LEU A 67 -33.60 6.71 3.87
CA LEU A 67 -32.25 6.73 3.29
C LEU A 67 -31.46 7.96 3.70
N ARG A 68 -32.08 9.15 3.65
CA ARG A 68 -31.43 10.39 4.10
C ARG A 68 -31.07 10.35 5.58
N ALA A 69 -31.99 9.87 6.42
CA ALA A 69 -31.73 9.71 7.85
C ALA A 69 -30.60 8.70 8.13
N LEU A 70 -30.61 7.55 7.43
CA LEU A 70 -29.55 6.55 7.55
C LEU A 70 -28.20 7.07 7.04
N ALA A 71 -28.17 7.88 6.00
CA ALA A 71 -26.94 8.47 5.46
C ALA A 71 -26.25 9.43 6.44
N CYS A 72 -26.96 9.96 7.45
CA CYS A 72 -26.37 10.78 8.50
C CYS A 72 -25.69 9.96 9.60
N LEU A 73 -25.84 8.62 9.61
CA LEU A 73 -25.20 7.77 10.60
C LEU A 73 -23.75 7.49 10.22
N PRO A 74 -22.82 7.45 11.20
CA PRO A 74 -21.46 6.99 10.97
C PRO A 74 -21.45 5.54 10.44
N GLU A 75 -20.48 5.21 9.59
CA GLU A 75 -20.38 3.90 8.94
C GLU A 75 -20.52 2.69 9.89
N PRO A 76 -19.89 2.64 11.08
CA PRO A 76 -20.06 1.53 12.01
C PRO A 76 -21.51 1.30 12.45
N HIS A 77 -22.29 2.36 12.60
CA HIS A 77 -23.71 2.28 13.00
C HIS A 77 -24.61 1.84 11.85
N LEU A 78 -24.30 2.25 10.61
CA LEU A 78 -24.99 1.80 9.40
C LEU A 78 -24.89 0.29 9.22
N THR A 79 -23.68 -0.24 9.43
CA THR A 79 -23.39 -1.66 9.20
C THR A 79 -23.86 -2.57 10.32
N GLY A 80 -23.76 -2.10 11.53
CA GLY A 80 -24.16 -2.83 12.73
C GLY A 80 -25.63 -2.61 13.08
N ALA A 81 -25.89 -1.63 13.92
CA ALA A 81 -27.20 -1.42 14.56
C ALA A 81 -28.35 -1.21 13.58
N ALA A 82 -28.18 -0.33 12.58
CA ALA A 82 -29.26 -0.02 11.63
C ALA A 82 -29.65 -1.24 10.78
N SER A 83 -28.70 -2.08 10.41
CA SER A 83 -28.98 -3.29 9.64
C SER A 83 -29.72 -4.36 10.41
N LEU A 84 -29.73 -4.31 11.73
CA LEU A 84 -30.39 -5.28 12.61
C LEU A 84 -31.81 -4.88 12.98
N VAL A 85 -32.26 -3.66 12.69
CA VAL A 85 -33.59 -3.16 13.09
C VAL A 85 -34.70 -3.94 12.39
N CYS A 86 -34.68 -4.02 11.06
CA CYS A 86 -35.63 -4.80 10.25
C CYS A 86 -35.13 -5.00 8.82
N ARG A 87 -35.80 -5.89 8.06
CA ARG A 87 -35.45 -6.18 6.64
C ARG A 87 -35.45 -4.93 5.75
N ARG A 88 -36.34 -3.97 5.98
CA ARG A 88 -36.39 -2.70 5.23
C ARG A 88 -35.15 -1.86 5.50
N TRP A 89 -34.82 -1.64 6.77
CA TRP A 89 -33.61 -0.89 7.16
C TRP A 89 -32.36 -1.58 6.65
N MET A 90 -32.29 -2.89 6.78
CA MET A 90 -31.18 -3.68 6.26
C MET A 90 -30.95 -3.46 4.77
N ARG A 91 -32.02 -3.45 3.95
CA ARG A 91 -31.92 -3.20 2.50
C ARG A 91 -31.48 -1.77 2.22
N LEU A 92 -32.07 -0.78 2.87
CA LEU A 92 -31.75 0.64 2.68
C LEU A 92 -30.32 0.96 3.14
N ALA A 93 -29.87 0.44 4.28
CA ALA A 93 -28.49 0.56 4.73
C ALA A 93 -27.52 -0.09 3.74
N GLY A 94 -27.90 -1.23 3.13
CA GLY A 94 -27.11 -1.86 2.07
C GLY A 94 -26.93 -1.00 0.82
N ARG A 95 -27.93 -0.21 0.43
CA ARG A 95 -27.83 0.72 -0.72
C ARG A 95 -26.88 1.90 -0.46
N LEU A 96 -26.71 2.28 0.79
CA LEU A 96 -25.77 3.35 1.15
C LEU A 96 -24.31 2.89 1.12
N ARG A 97 -24.08 1.59 1.14
CA ARG A 97 -22.73 1.05 1.13
C ARG A 97 -22.14 1.08 -0.26
N ARG A 98 -21.01 1.77 -0.39
CA ARG A 98 -20.30 1.93 -1.66
C ARG A 98 -19.05 1.05 -1.75
N ARG A 99 -18.47 0.66 -0.60
CA ARG A 99 -17.24 -0.13 -0.50
C ARG A 99 -17.49 -1.40 0.31
N LEU A 100 -16.95 -2.51 -0.15
CA LEU A 100 -17.08 -3.79 0.53
C LEU A 100 -15.91 -4.71 0.21
N ALA A 101 -15.33 -5.33 1.25
CA ALA A 101 -14.45 -6.47 1.12
C ALA A 101 -15.22 -7.75 1.51
N VAL A 102 -15.23 -8.72 0.61
CA VAL A 102 -15.92 -10.01 0.79
C VAL A 102 -14.88 -11.05 1.20
N ARG A 103 -15.23 -11.89 2.16
CA ARG A 103 -14.38 -12.99 2.67
C ARG A 103 -14.92 -14.38 2.37
N ASP A 104 -16.15 -14.48 1.91
CA ASP A 104 -16.79 -15.74 1.54
C ASP A 104 -17.27 -15.66 0.09
N TRP A 105 -16.70 -16.52 -0.77
CA TRP A 105 -17.02 -16.54 -2.18
C TRP A 105 -18.46 -16.97 -2.46
N ALA A 106 -19.05 -17.83 -1.63
CA ALA A 106 -20.44 -18.23 -1.78
C ALA A 106 -21.41 -17.04 -1.65
N PHE A 107 -21.01 -16.00 -0.92
CA PHE A 107 -21.79 -14.77 -0.80
C PHE A 107 -21.80 -13.95 -2.11
N VAL A 108 -20.73 -14.01 -2.90
CA VAL A 108 -20.56 -13.22 -4.14
C VAL A 108 -21.63 -13.57 -5.16
N THR A 109 -21.84 -14.86 -5.40
CA THR A 109 -22.70 -15.35 -6.49
C THR A 109 -24.19 -15.15 -6.25
N HIS A 110 -24.64 -15.24 -4.99
CA HIS A 110 -26.08 -15.33 -4.70
C HIS A 110 -26.65 -14.17 -3.89
N ARG A 111 -25.87 -13.59 -3.00
CA ARG A 111 -26.40 -12.67 -1.98
C ARG A 111 -25.89 -11.23 -2.13
N LEU A 112 -24.71 -11.06 -2.69
CA LEU A 112 -24.03 -9.76 -2.79
C LEU A 112 -24.87 -8.72 -3.54
N PRO A 113 -25.37 -8.98 -4.77
CA PRO A 113 -26.14 -7.97 -5.52
C PRO A 113 -27.45 -7.59 -4.82
N TYR A 114 -28.09 -8.59 -4.22
CA TYR A 114 -29.36 -8.34 -3.53
C TYR A 114 -29.18 -7.52 -2.27
N ARG A 115 -28.07 -7.71 -1.57
CA ARG A 115 -27.78 -7.04 -0.30
C ARG A 115 -27.18 -5.65 -0.47
N PHE A 116 -26.35 -5.46 -1.50
CA PHE A 116 -25.55 -4.25 -1.75
C PHE A 116 -25.59 -3.85 -3.23
N PRO A 117 -26.74 -3.40 -3.77
CA PRO A 117 -26.89 -3.18 -5.20
C PRO A 117 -26.11 -2.00 -5.77
N ASP A 118 -25.70 -1.04 -4.92
CA ASP A 118 -25.10 0.23 -5.34
C ASP A 118 -23.58 0.30 -5.03
N LEU A 119 -22.89 -0.87 -5.05
CA LEU A 119 -21.43 -0.91 -4.81
C LEU A 119 -20.66 -0.20 -5.93
N ALA A 120 -19.65 0.54 -5.53
CA ALA A 120 -18.68 1.16 -6.42
C ALA A 120 -17.28 0.53 -6.27
N ASP A 121 -16.93 0.09 -5.07
CA ASP A 121 -15.64 -0.49 -4.74
C ASP A 121 -15.85 -1.89 -4.17
N LEU A 122 -15.26 -2.90 -4.80
CA LEU A 122 -15.42 -4.30 -4.41
C LEU A 122 -14.07 -5.00 -4.32
N GLU A 123 -13.78 -5.57 -3.16
CA GLU A 123 -12.59 -6.34 -2.90
C GLU A 123 -12.97 -7.82 -2.74
N LEU A 124 -12.55 -8.64 -3.68
CA LEU A 124 -12.84 -10.07 -3.76
C LEU A 124 -11.63 -10.95 -3.45
N PHE A 125 -10.41 -10.40 -3.51
CA PHE A 125 -9.20 -11.18 -3.29
C PHE A 125 -9.24 -12.02 -2.00
N PRO A 126 -9.66 -11.49 -0.82
CA PRO A 126 -9.72 -12.29 0.40
C PRO A 126 -10.70 -13.48 0.32
N ALA A 127 -11.76 -13.36 -0.50
CA ALA A 127 -12.75 -14.42 -0.67
C ALA A 127 -12.27 -15.54 -1.61
N SER A 128 -11.25 -15.28 -2.43
CA SER A 128 -10.67 -16.26 -3.35
C SER A 128 -9.77 -17.30 -2.65
N ILE A 129 -9.39 -17.03 -1.43
CA ILE A 129 -8.58 -17.93 -0.61
C ILE A 129 -9.49 -18.93 0.08
N ALA A 130 -9.32 -20.21 -0.20
CA ALA A 130 -10.08 -21.27 0.45
C ALA A 130 -9.71 -21.30 1.93
N ALA A 131 -10.69 -21.10 2.81
CA ALA A 131 -10.48 -21.19 4.24
C ALA A 131 -9.96 -22.59 4.59
N PRO A 132 -8.93 -22.73 5.45
CA PRO A 132 -8.55 -24.03 5.96
C PRO A 132 -9.75 -24.65 6.66
N THR A 133 -10.07 -25.89 6.33
CA THR A 133 -11.24 -26.67 6.79
C THR A 133 -11.40 -26.78 8.31
N ALA A 134 -10.45 -26.28 9.08
CA ALA A 134 -10.40 -26.35 10.54
C ALA A 134 -10.75 -25.06 11.29
N LEU A 135 -11.11 -23.97 10.61
CA LEU A 135 -11.53 -22.75 11.31
C LEU A 135 -13.02 -22.84 11.68
N PRO A 136 -13.38 -22.60 12.95
CA PRO A 136 -14.78 -22.57 13.37
C PRO A 136 -15.52 -21.46 12.60
N HIS A 137 -16.79 -21.71 12.27
CA HIS A 137 -17.72 -20.87 11.50
C HIS A 137 -18.00 -19.46 12.07
N THR A 138 -17.06 -18.88 12.80
CA THR A 138 -17.17 -17.59 13.50
C THR A 138 -16.46 -16.43 12.82
N SER A 139 -15.81 -16.67 11.64
CA SER A 139 -15.15 -15.60 10.91
C SER A 139 -16.17 -14.67 10.25
N PRO A 140 -16.01 -13.34 10.32
CA PRO A 140 -16.91 -12.41 9.65
C PRO A 140 -16.86 -12.62 8.14
N LEU A 141 -18.02 -12.85 7.50
CA LEU A 141 -18.18 -13.04 6.06
C LEU A 141 -17.83 -11.77 5.28
N LEU A 142 -17.97 -10.62 5.91
CA LEU A 142 -17.81 -9.30 5.30
C LEU A 142 -17.03 -8.40 6.24
N THR A 143 -16.19 -7.54 5.67
CA THR A 143 -15.53 -6.47 6.41
C THR A 143 -15.83 -5.12 5.78
N CYS A 144 -15.78 -4.08 6.59
CA CYS A 144 -16.02 -2.70 6.17
C CYS A 144 -14.73 -1.89 6.09
N GLY A 145 -13.64 -2.42 6.64
CA GLY A 145 -12.32 -1.83 6.57
C GLY A 145 -11.56 -2.33 5.35
N GLU A 146 -10.60 -1.56 4.90
CA GLU A 146 -9.60 -2.04 3.98
C GLU A 146 -8.89 -3.23 4.64
N VAL A 147 -9.09 -4.42 4.09
CA VAL A 147 -8.26 -5.57 4.41
C VAL A 147 -7.05 -5.46 3.51
N SER A 148 -6.12 -4.60 3.92
CA SER A 148 -4.82 -4.58 3.29
C SER A 148 -4.12 -5.87 3.69
N LEU A 149 -4.20 -6.87 2.83
CA LEU A 149 -3.24 -7.97 2.84
C LEU A 149 -1.96 -7.36 2.29
N THR A 150 -1.13 -6.85 3.20
CA THR A 150 0.23 -6.47 2.83
C THR A 150 0.92 -7.77 2.46
N LEU A 151 1.07 -8.01 1.15
CA LEU A 151 1.91 -9.06 0.65
C LEU A 151 3.34 -8.66 0.95
N ASP A 152 3.81 -9.06 2.11
CA ASP A 152 5.21 -8.91 2.50
C ASP A 152 5.90 -10.23 2.18
N PRO A 153 6.75 -10.29 1.14
CA PRO A 153 7.48 -11.52 0.82
C PRO A 153 8.41 -11.99 1.96
N SER A 154 8.68 -11.11 2.93
CA SER A 154 9.44 -11.44 4.14
C SER A 154 8.55 -11.89 5.32
N ALA A 155 7.23 -11.88 5.17
CA ALA A 155 6.31 -12.36 6.22
C ALA A 155 6.23 -13.89 6.18
N ASP A 156 6.60 -14.55 7.24
CA ASP A 156 6.37 -15.99 7.45
C ASP A 156 4.98 -16.24 8.06
N PRO A 157 4.18 -17.19 7.53
CA PRO A 157 4.38 -17.97 6.33
C PRO A 157 3.92 -17.22 5.07
N PRO A 158 4.58 -17.46 3.90
CA PRO A 158 4.12 -16.92 2.64
C PRO A 158 2.69 -17.42 2.34
N LEU A 159 1.92 -16.66 1.58
CA LEU A 159 0.59 -17.05 1.07
C LEU A 159 0.60 -18.41 0.33
N GLY A 160 1.78 -18.94 0.04
CA GLY A 160 2.00 -20.26 -0.52
C GLY A 160 1.41 -21.45 0.25
N ALA A 161 1.07 -21.26 1.53
CA ALA A 161 0.30 -22.25 2.29
C ALA A 161 -1.21 -22.11 2.07
N CYS A 162 -1.69 -21.05 1.39
CA CYS A 162 -3.10 -20.80 1.15
C CYS A 162 -3.52 -21.50 -0.16
N ARG A 163 -4.59 -22.29 -0.09
CA ARG A 163 -5.23 -22.86 -1.27
C ARG A 163 -6.19 -21.83 -1.86
N PHE A 164 -6.07 -21.55 -3.13
CA PHE A 164 -7.01 -20.72 -3.86
C PHE A 164 -8.19 -21.55 -4.38
N LEU A 165 -9.30 -20.88 -4.68
CA LEU A 165 -10.44 -21.47 -5.35
C LEU A 165 -10.07 -21.83 -6.80
N ASP A 166 -10.77 -22.84 -7.34
CA ASP A 166 -10.60 -23.25 -8.73
C ASP A 166 -10.99 -22.12 -9.71
N ASP A 167 -10.31 -22.03 -10.84
CA ASP A 167 -10.46 -20.96 -11.81
C ASP A 167 -11.90 -20.84 -12.35
N ASP A 168 -12.59 -21.97 -12.58
CA ASP A 168 -14.00 -21.99 -12.97
C ASP A 168 -14.94 -21.34 -11.94
N VAL A 169 -14.59 -21.48 -10.66
CA VAL A 169 -15.37 -20.89 -9.57
C VAL A 169 -15.14 -19.38 -9.53
N LEU A 170 -13.88 -18.95 -9.73
CA LEU A 170 -13.51 -17.55 -9.83
C LEU A 170 -14.20 -16.86 -11.00
N ASP A 171 -14.15 -17.45 -12.20
CA ASP A 171 -14.75 -16.91 -13.40
C ASP A 171 -16.28 -16.76 -13.30
N ARG A 172 -16.96 -17.76 -12.74
CA ARG A 172 -18.41 -17.67 -12.47
C ARG A 172 -18.76 -16.53 -11.51
N GLY A 173 -17.95 -16.35 -10.46
CA GLY A 173 -18.14 -15.24 -9.52
C GLY A 173 -17.94 -13.88 -10.16
N LEU A 174 -16.88 -13.71 -10.96
CA LEU A 174 -16.62 -12.47 -11.69
C LEU A 174 -17.71 -12.17 -12.72
N THR A 175 -18.21 -13.18 -13.42
CA THR A 175 -19.33 -13.04 -14.36
C THR A 175 -20.62 -12.58 -13.65
N ALA A 176 -20.90 -13.12 -12.45
CA ALA A 176 -22.03 -12.67 -11.64
C ALA A 176 -21.87 -11.22 -11.17
N VAL A 177 -20.66 -10.80 -10.81
CA VAL A 177 -20.33 -9.42 -10.47
C VAL A 177 -20.54 -8.49 -11.66
N ALA A 178 -20.04 -8.87 -12.84
CA ALA A 178 -20.20 -8.10 -14.08
C ALA A 178 -21.66 -7.82 -14.41
N ALA A 179 -22.50 -8.85 -14.30
CA ALA A 179 -23.94 -8.73 -14.54
C ALA A 179 -24.69 -7.87 -13.53
N SER A 180 -24.14 -7.74 -12.31
CA SER A 180 -24.83 -7.13 -11.18
C SER A 180 -24.40 -5.69 -10.88
N PHE A 181 -23.17 -5.30 -11.24
CA PHE A 181 -22.57 -4.03 -10.81
C PHE A 181 -22.02 -3.19 -11.98
N PRO A 182 -22.89 -2.67 -12.86
CA PRO A 182 -22.43 -1.88 -14.02
C PRO A 182 -21.74 -0.57 -13.65
N ASN A 183 -21.94 -0.07 -12.43
CA ASN A 183 -21.36 1.17 -11.92
C ASN A 183 -20.10 0.94 -11.06
N LEU A 184 -19.50 -0.24 -11.12
CA LEU A 184 -18.29 -0.56 -10.37
C LEU A 184 -17.13 0.30 -10.88
N ARG A 185 -16.39 0.92 -9.93
CA ARG A 185 -15.25 1.80 -10.21
C ARG A 185 -13.92 1.17 -9.81
N ARG A 186 -13.93 0.37 -8.74
CA ARG A 186 -12.74 -0.31 -8.24
C ARG A 186 -13.05 -1.78 -8.01
N LEU A 187 -12.15 -2.65 -8.48
CA LEU A 187 -12.21 -4.10 -8.26
C LEU A 187 -10.84 -4.62 -7.84
N SER A 188 -10.79 -5.42 -6.77
CA SER A 188 -9.64 -6.25 -6.42
C SER A 188 -10.06 -7.71 -6.51
N ALA A 189 -9.38 -8.50 -7.32
CA ALA A 189 -9.74 -9.88 -7.59
C ALA A 189 -8.52 -10.77 -7.88
N THR A 190 -8.71 -12.07 -7.84
CA THR A 190 -7.75 -13.06 -8.30
C THR A 190 -8.02 -13.38 -9.77
N ALA A 191 -6.95 -13.36 -10.58
CA ALA A 191 -7.05 -13.76 -11.97
C ALA A 191 -7.18 -15.28 -12.08
N ALA A 192 -8.06 -15.74 -12.97
CA ALA A 192 -8.14 -17.12 -13.40
C ALA A 192 -7.29 -17.31 -14.68
N ALA A 193 -6.81 -18.53 -14.93
CA ALA A 193 -5.94 -18.80 -16.08
C ALA A 193 -6.59 -18.48 -17.44
N GLU A 194 -7.86 -18.79 -17.62
CA GLU A 194 -8.58 -18.58 -18.89
C GLU A 194 -9.41 -17.28 -18.95
N SER A 195 -9.55 -16.57 -17.84
CA SER A 195 -10.03 -15.18 -17.74
C SER A 195 -11.36 -14.81 -18.40
N GLY A 196 -12.28 -15.74 -18.58
CA GLY A 196 -13.64 -15.44 -19.07
C GLY A 196 -14.38 -14.44 -18.17
N GLY A 197 -14.19 -14.57 -16.86
CA GLY A 197 -14.75 -13.66 -15.86
C GLY A 197 -14.23 -12.22 -15.97
N LEU A 198 -12.93 -12.03 -16.23
CA LEU A 198 -12.37 -10.69 -16.45
C LEU A 198 -12.89 -10.06 -17.74
N MET A 199 -13.08 -10.82 -18.80
CA MET A 199 -13.71 -10.31 -20.02
C MET A 199 -15.17 -9.89 -19.77
N ALA A 200 -15.91 -10.67 -18.97
CA ALA A 200 -17.26 -10.29 -18.56
C ALA A 200 -17.27 -8.97 -17.78
N ILE A 201 -16.30 -8.76 -16.86
CA ILE A 201 -16.13 -7.48 -16.13
C ILE A 201 -15.81 -6.34 -17.10
N ALA A 202 -14.91 -6.54 -18.09
CA ALA A 202 -14.59 -5.51 -19.07
C ALA A 202 -15.81 -5.05 -19.87
N CYS A 203 -16.68 -5.98 -20.22
CA CYS A 203 -17.92 -5.68 -20.94
C CYS A 203 -19.03 -5.12 -20.03
N GLY A 204 -19.16 -5.67 -18.80
CA GLY A 204 -20.26 -5.36 -17.89
C GLY A 204 -20.05 -4.14 -17.00
N CYS A 205 -18.79 -3.73 -16.78
CA CYS A 205 -18.44 -2.63 -15.88
C CYS A 205 -17.71 -1.49 -16.62
N PRO A 206 -18.37 -0.74 -17.50
CA PRO A 206 -17.71 0.30 -18.33
C PRO A 206 -17.15 1.47 -17.51
N THR A 207 -17.56 1.62 -16.26
CA THR A 207 -17.10 2.68 -15.36
C THR A 207 -15.88 2.31 -14.53
N LEU A 208 -15.30 1.11 -14.73
CA LEU A 208 -14.17 0.64 -13.97
C LEU A 208 -12.91 1.47 -14.27
N GLN A 209 -12.33 2.05 -13.21
CA GLN A 209 -11.17 2.93 -13.27
C GLN A 209 -9.96 2.34 -12.54
N GLU A 210 -10.20 1.53 -11.52
CA GLU A 210 -9.15 0.93 -10.70
C GLU A 210 -9.32 -0.59 -10.69
N LEU A 211 -8.25 -1.31 -11.04
CA LEU A 211 -8.22 -2.77 -11.04
C LEU A 211 -6.96 -3.26 -10.33
N GLU A 212 -7.15 -4.15 -9.37
CA GLU A 212 -6.09 -4.86 -8.69
C GLU A 212 -6.26 -6.36 -8.96
N LEU A 213 -5.27 -6.97 -9.57
CA LEU A 213 -5.30 -8.38 -9.93
C LEU A 213 -4.17 -9.14 -9.26
N HIS A 214 -4.52 -10.25 -8.65
CA HIS A 214 -3.62 -11.19 -8.00
C HIS A 214 -3.47 -12.48 -8.81
N ARG A 215 -2.34 -13.18 -8.67
CA ARG A 215 -1.99 -14.39 -9.43
C ARG A 215 -2.05 -14.17 -10.95
N CYS A 216 -1.54 -13.04 -11.41
CA CYS A 216 -1.54 -12.71 -12.83
C CYS A 216 -0.47 -13.49 -13.58
N THR A 217 -0.86 -13.95 -14.79
CA THR A 217 -0.02 -14.48 -15.85
C THR A 217 -0.19 -13.63 -17.10
N ASP A 218 0.63 -13.82 -18.13
CA ASP A 218 0.48 -13.11 -19.40
C ASP A 218 -0.90 -13.37 -20.04
N LEU A 219 -1.45 -14.58 -19.89
CA LEU A 219 -2.79 -14.91 -20.41
C LEU A 219 -3.88 -14.12 -19.71
N ALA A 220 -3.78 -13.93 -18.40
CA ALA A 220 -4.74 -13.15 -17.63
C ALA A 220 -4.79 -11.67 -18.03
N LEU A 221 -3.72 -11.14 -18.63
CA LEU A 221 -3.66 -9.75 -19.09
C LEU A 221 -4.34 -9.49 -20.43
N ARG A 222 -4.67 -10.54 -21.21
CA ARG A 222 -5.41 -10.37 -22.47
C ARG A 222 -6.75 -9.67 -22.28
N PRO A 223 -7.66 -10.13 -21.39
CA PRO A 223 -8.91 -9.42 -21.14
C PRO A 223 -8.70 -8.04 -20.50
N VAL A 224 -7.60 -7.83 -19.76
CA VAL A 224 -7.32 -6.53 -19.18
C VAL A 224 -7.14 -5.45 -20.26
N SER A 225 -6.62 -5.80 -21.43
CA SER A 225 -6.48 -4.88 -22.56
C SER A 225 -7.82 -4.32 -23.08
N ALA A 226 -8.95 -4.92 -22.73
CA ALA A 226 -10.28 -4.43 -23.10
C ALA A 226 -10.83 -3.32 -22.20
N PHE A 227 -10.16 -3.01 -21.07
CA PHE A 227 -10.61 -1.95 -20.17
C PHE A 227 -10.17 -0.55 -20.64
N ALA A 228 -10.91 0.02 -21.58
CA ALA A 228 -10.55 1.30 -22.22
C ALA A 228 -10.48 2.51 -21.27
N HIS A 229 -11.12 2.44 -20.09
CA HIS A 229 -11.20 3.55 -19.12
C HIS A 229 -10.35 3.35 -17.88
N LEU A 230 -9.53 2.30 -17.85
CA LEU A 230 -8.68 1.98 -16.70
C LEU A 230 -7.62 3.05 -16.51
N GLN A 231 -7.52 3.57 -15.28
CA GLN A 231 -6.56 4.61 -14.88
C GLN A 231 -5.51 4.08 -13.91
N ILE A 232 -5.92 3.20 -13.00
CA ILE A 232 -5.05 2.61 -11.99
C ILE A 232 -5.08 1.10 -12.15
N LEU A 233 -3.91 0.51 -12.36
CA LEU A 233 -3.76 -0.93 -12.45
C LEU A 233 -2.66 -1.40 -11.51
N ARG A 234 -3.00 -2.37 -10.67
CA ARG A 234 -2.05 -3.09 -9.84
C ARG A 234 -2.05 -4.56 -10.24
N ILE A 235 -0.89 -5.06 -10.58
CA ILE A 235 -0.66 -6.44 -10.98
C ILE A 235 0.24 -7.10 -9.94
N VAL A 236 -0.22 -8.23 -9.40
CA VAL A 236 0.57 -9.12 -8.58
C VAL A 236 0.75 -10.42 -9.36
N ALA A 237 1.96 -10.64 -9.85
CA ALA A 237 2.25 -11.80 -10.70
C ALA A 237 2.12 -13.11 -9.92
N ALA A 238 1.82 -14.19 -10.64
CA ALA A 238 1.81 -15.55 -10.11
C ALA A 238 3.25 -16.00 -9.83
N SER A 239 3.83 -15.52 -8.73
CA SER A 239 5.21 -15.83 -8.35
C SER A 239 5.24 -16.92 -7.28
N PRO A 240 6.09 -17.96 -7.42
CA PRO A 240 6.30 -18.98 -6.38
C PRO A 240 6.68 -18.38 -5.03
N ALA A 241 7.43 -17.26 -5.02
CA ALA A 241 7.82 -16.57 -3.80
C ALA A 241 6.64 -15.97 -3.04
N LEU A 242 5.59 -15.52 -3.76
CA LEU A 242 4.40 -14.90 -3.16
C LEU A 242 3.31 -15.92 -2.83
N TYR A 243 3.09 -16.90 -3.71
CA TYR A 243 1.96 -17.83 -3.61
C TYR A 243 2.35 -19.29 -3.36
N GLY A 244 3.65 -19.65 -3.44
CA GLY A 244 4.14 -21.02 -3.21
C GLY A 244 3.66 -22.02 -4.26
N THR A 245 3.04 -21.58 -5.33
CA THR A 245 2.59 -22.42 -6.44
C THR A 245 3.77 -22.65 -7.38
N GLY A 246 4.02 -23.90 -7.75
CA GLY A 246 5.03 -24.26 -8.76
C GLY A 246 4.56 -23.99 -10.20
N GLU A 247 3.58 -23.13 -10.41
CA GLU A 247 3.11 -22.78 -11.73
C GLU A 247 4.14 -21.86 -12.41
N ASP A 248 4.73 -22.36 -13.48
CA ASP A 248 5.58 -21.59 -14.39
C ASP A 248 4.69 -20.64 -15.19
N GLY A 249 4.73 -19.36 -14.88
CA GLY A 249 3.99 -18.36 -15.64
C GLY A 249 3.81 -17.07 -14.88
N GLY A 250 4.81 -16.21 -14.94
CA GLY A 250 4.73 -14.84 -14.44
C GLY A 250 4.08 -13.88 -15.46
N VAL A 251 4.18 -12.60 -15.16
CA VAL A 251 3.93 -11.52 -16.12
C VAL A 251 5.27 -11.12 -16.73
N THR A 252 5.38 -11.30 -18.05
CA THR A 252 6.58 -11.03 -18.86
C THR A 252 6.38 -9.85 -19.80
N ASP A 253 7.33 -9.60 -20.68
CA ASP A 253 7.21 -8.58 -21.76
C ASP A 253 5.99 -8.79 -22.65
N ILE A 254 5.55 -10.03 -22.85
CA ILE A 254 4.36 -10.34 -23.61
C ILE A 254 3.13 -9.73 -22.94
N GLY A 255 2.93 -10.01 -21.65
CA GLY A 255 1.82 -9.47 -20.88
C GLY A 255 1.87 -7.95 -20.78
N LEU A 256 3.05 -7.38 -20.51
CA LEU A 256 3.24 -5.93 -20.43
C LEU A 256 2.94 -5.25 -21.78
N THR A 257 3.31 -5.86 -22.90
CA THR A 257 3.02 -5.33 -24.24
C THR A 257 1.52 -5.39 -24.55
N ILE A 258 0.85 -6.50 -24.25
CA ILE A 258 -0.60 -6.64 -24.41
C ILE A 258 -1.34 -5.57 -23.62
N LEU A 259 -0.99 -5.42 -22.35
CA LEU A 259 -1.53 -4.42 -21.46
C LEU A 259 -1.35 -3.00 -22.01
N ALA A 260 -0.13 -2.66 -22.42
CA ALA A 260 0.22 -1.32 -22.90
C ALA A 260 -0.61 -0.91 -24.12
N HIS A 261 -0.84 -1.84 -25.06
CA HIS A 261 -1.65 -1.57 -26.23
C HIS A 261 -3.14 -1.35 -25.93
N GLY A 262 -3.67 -2.01 -24.89
CA GLY A 262 -5.07 -1.90 -24.51
C GLY A 262 -5.36 -0.73 -23.57
N CYS A 263 -4.54 -0.54 -22.54
CA CYS A 263 -4.83 0.39 -21.43
C CYS A 263 -4.13 1.75 -21.61
N LYS A 264 -4.44 2.47 -22.67
CA LYS A 264 -3.77 3.76 -23.02
C LYS A 264 -4.04 4.92 -22.07
N ARG A 265 -5.01 4.78 -21.16
CA ARG A 265 -5.40 5.81 -20.19
C ARG A 265 -4.83 5.59 -18.78
N LEU A 266 -3.89 4.66 -18.66
CA LEU A 266 -3.23 4.42 -17.37
C LEU A 266 -2.50 5.66 -16.90
N VAL A 267 -2.78 6.05 -15.66
CA VAL A 267 -2.11 7.11 -14.91
C VAL A 267 -1.16 6.49 -13.89
N LYS A 268 -1.56 5.36 -13.32
CA LYS A 268 -0.78 4.66 -12.31
C LYS A 268 -0.69 3.17 -12.62
N LEU A 269 0.53 2.64 -12.64
CA LEU A 269 0.82 1.22 -12.83
C LEU A 269 1.68 0.70 -11.68
N GLU A 270 1.24 -0.37 -11.03
CA GLU A 270 2.00 -1.08 -9.99
C GLU A 270 2.23 -2.53 -10.43
N LEU A 271 3.49 -2.92 -10.51
CA LEU A 271 3.97 -4.24 -10.91
C LEU A 271 4.65 -4.91 -9.72
N LEU A 272 4.10 -6.01 -9.22
CA LEU A 272 4.65 -6.77 -8.10
C LEU A 272 5.01 -8.19 -8.55
N GLY A 273 6.28 -8.57 -8.37
CA GLY A 273 6.79 -9.90 -8.73
C GLY A 273 6.81 -10.18 -10.23
N CYS A 274 6.68 -9.13 -11.07
CA CYS A 274 6.69 -9.26 -12.51
C CYS A 274 8.11 -9.51 -13.03
N GLU A 275 8.18 -10.28 -14.10
CA GLU A 275 9.33 -10.47 -14.96
C GLU A 275 9.20 -9.51 -16.15
N GLY A 276 10.26 -9.34 -16.89
CA GLY A 276 10.26 -8.49 -18.07
C GLY A 276 11.64 -7.94 -18.33
N SER A 277 11.72 -7.06 -19.33
CA SER A 277 12.98 -6.48 -19.77
C SER A 277 12.78 -5.04 -20.25
N TYR A 278 13.75 -4.55 -20.97
CA TYR A 278 13.66 -3.29 -21.70
C TYR A 278 12.41 -3.22 -22.59
N ASP A 279 12.05 -4.30 -23.28
CA ASP A 279 10.97 -4.29 -24.29
C ASP A 279 9.59 -4.08 -23.66
N GLY A 280 9.28 -4.76 -22.56
CA GLY A 280 8.01 -4.61 -21.86
C GLY A 280 7.82 -3.20 -21.28
N ILE A 281 8.85 -2.67 -20.62
CA ILE A 281 8.80 -1.31 -20.04
C ILE A 281 8.76 -0.24 -21.15
N ALA A 282 9.50 -0.45 -22.26
CA ALA A 282 9.44 0.45 -23.40
C ALA A 282 8.06 0.46 -24.07
N ALA A 283 7.40 -0.70 -24.17
CA ALA A 283 6.02 -0.78 -24.67
C ALA A 283 5.06 0.01 -23.78
N VAL A 284 5.17 -0.12 -22.46
CA VAL A 284 4.38 0.65 -21.50
C VAL A 284 4.63 2.15 -21.67
N GLY A 285 5.89 2.59 -21.74
CA GLY A 285 6.24 4.00 -21.89
C GLY A 285 5.72 4.62 -23.19
N ARG A 286 5.80 3.89 -24.31
CA ARG A 286 5.34 4.37 -25.62
C ARG A 286 3.83 4.42 -25.75
N CYS A 287 3.11 3.44 -25.18
CA CYS A 287 1.67 3.29 -25.38
C CYS A 287 0.85 4.00 -24.29
N CYS A 288 1.30 3.99 -23.04
CA CYS A 288 0.60 4.60 -21.90
C CYS A 288 1.05 6.05 -21.68
N ALA A 289 0.74 6.92 -22.65
CA ALA A 289 1.21 8.31 -22.64
C ALA A 289 0.74 9.16 -21.42
N MET A 290 -0.25 8.68 -20.65
CA MET A 290 -0.75 9.37 -19.45
C MET A 290 -0.12 8.85 -18.16
N LEU A 291 0.85 7.92 -18.24
CA LEU A 291 1.44 7.30 -17.05
C LEU A 291 2.26 8.31 -16.24
N GLU A 292 1.80 8.60 -15.03
CA GLU A 292 2.44 9.52 -14.08
C GLU A 292 3.15 8.80 -12.93
N GLU A 293 2.64 7.64 -12.52
CA GLU A 293 3.20 6.87 -11.41
C GLU A 293 3.50 5.43 -11.84
N LEU A 294 4.74 5.00 -11.65
CA LEU A 294 5.17 3.62 -11.84
C LEU A 294 5.74 3.08 -10.53
N THR A 295 5.18 1.98 -10.06
CA THR A 295 5.70 1.24 -8.92
C THR A 295 6.15 -0.14 -9.39
N ILE A 296 7.39 -0.51 -9.08
CA ILE A 296 7.96 -1.82 -9.36
C ILE A 296 8.39 -2.42 -8.02
N ALA A 297 7.83 -3.59 -7.70
CA ALA A 297 8.09 -4.24 -6.43
C ALA A 297 8.49 -5.70 -6.63
N ASP A 298 9.49 -6.16 -5.86
CA ASP A 298 9.98 -7.55 -5.85
C ASP A 298 10.17 -8.13 -7.26
N HIS A 299 10.66 -7.31 -8.19
CA HIS A 299 10.75 -7.65 -9.59
C HIS A 299 11.85 -8.69 -9.89
N ARG A 300 11.66 -9.39 -11.00
CA ARG A 300 12.63 -10.32 -11.61
C ARG A 300 12.94 -9.89 -13.04
N MET A 301 13.00 -8.59 -13.28
CA MET A 301 13.28 -8.04 -14.61
C MET A 301 14.73 -8.30 -15.00
N ASP A 302 14.93 -8.58 -16.27
CA ASP A 302 16.25 -8.67 -16.89
C ASP A 302 16.93 -7.29 -16.97
N GLY A 303 18.25 -7.29 -17.15
CA GLY A 303 19.04 -6.07 -17.22
C GLY A 303 18.58 -5.11 -18.34
N GLY A 304 18.79 -3.81 -18.13
CA GLY A 304 18.53 -2.76 -19.12
C GLY A 304 17.15 -2.12 -19.07
N TRP A 305 16.26 -2.57 -18.18
CA TRP A 305 14.90 -2.02 -18.08
C TRP A 305 14.87 -0.53 -17.67
N LEU A 306 15.88 -0.05 -16.92
CA LEU A 306 15.98 1.38 -16.56
C LEU A 306 16.06 2.31 -17.77
N ALA A 307 16.79 1.89 -18.81
CA ALA A 307 16.91 2.68 -20.04
C ALA A 307 15.56 2.87 -20.74
N ALA A 308 14.65 1.94 -20.60
CA ALA A 308 13.30 2.00 -21.18
C ALA A 308 12.43 3.11 -20.55
N LEU A 309 12.75 3.58 -19.34
CA LEU A 309 12.01 4.67 -18.69
C LEU A 309 12.10 6.00 -19.45
N ALA A 310 13.09 6.16 -20.33
CA ALA A 310 13.20 7.33 -21.22
C ALA A 310 11.97 7.49 -22.14
N PHE A 311 11.23 6.41 -22.42
CA PHE A 311 9.99 6.46 -23.20
C PHE A 311 8.76 6.91 -22.38
N CYS A 312 8.87 6.95 -21.07
CA CYS A 312 7.77 7.38 -20.19
C CYS A 312 7.71 8.91 -20.08
N GLY A 313 7.24 9.58 -21.13
CA GLY A 313 7.31 11.05 -21.29
C GLY A 313 6.53 11.88 -20.27
N ASN A 314 5.65 11.25 -19.44
CA ASN A 314 4.88 11.94 -18.40
C ASN A 314 5.09 11.34 -17.00
N LEU A 315 6.07 10.46 -16.85
CA LEU A 315 6.32 9.81 -15.56
C LEU A 315 6.87 10.83 -14.55
N LYS A 316 6.14 11.01 -13.45
CA LYS A 316 6.49 11.94 -12.35
C LYS A 316 7.06 11.22 -11.14
N THR A 317 6.58 10.00 -10.87
CA THR A 317 6.96 9.25 -9.68
C THR A 317 7.38 7.84 -10.04
N LEU A 318 8.60 7.47 -9.65
CA LEU A 318 9.10 6.10 -9.69
C LEU A 318 9.24 5.57 -8.26
N ARG A 319 8.61 4.43 -7.99
CA ARG A 319 8.73 3.72 -6.71
C ARG A 319 9.32 2.34 -6.92
N LEU A 320 10.39 2.02 -6.21
CA LEU A 320 10.96 0.69 -6.15
C LEU A 320 10.78 0.14 -4.73
N GLN A 321 10.20 -1.05 -4.63
CA GLN A 321 9.92 -1.64 -3.31
C GLN A 321 10.36 -3.09 -3.25
N GLY A 322 11.07 -3.47 -2.18
CA GLY A 322 11.49 -4.86 -1.94
C GLY A 322 12.47 -5.43 -2.96
N CYS A 323 13.01 -4.60 -3.86
CA CYS A 323 13.86 -5.07 -4.94
C CYS A 323 15.19 -5.57 -4.40
N SER A 324 15.52 -6.84 -4.68
CA SER A 324 16.82 -7.45 -4.34
C SER A 324 17.97 -6.91 -5.18
N ARG A 325 17.65 -6.42 -6.37
CA ARG A 325 18.53 -5.77 -7.34
C ARG A 325 17.77 -4.63 -8.01
N ILE A 326 18.49 -3.64 -8.50
CA ILE A 326 17.85 -2.52 -9.24
C ILE A 326 17.84 -2.84 -10.74
N ASP A 327 19.03 -3.04 -11.34
CA ASP A 327 19.20 -3.41 -12.74
C ASP A 327 20.54 -4.13 -12.88
N ASP A 328 20.52 -5.38 -13.30
CA ASP A 328 21.72 -6.22 -13.32
C ASP A 328 22.72 -5.80 -14.40
N ASP A 329 22.22 -5.31 -15.53
CA ASP A 329 23.04 -4.82 -16.63
C ASP A 329 22.41 -3.61 -17.31
N PRO A 330 22.51 -2.43 -16.69
CA PRO A 330 21.85 -1.21 -17.21
C PRO A 330 22.45 -0.72 -18.54
N GLY A 331 23.49 -1.39 -19.05
CA GLY A 331 24.19 -0.95 -20.23
C GLY A 331 25.14 0.24 -20.00
N PRO A 332 25.75 0.76 -21.06
CA PRO A 332 26.63 1.92 -20.96
C PRO A 332 25.83 3.20 -20.65
N ALA A 333 26.42 4.07 -19.83
CA ALA A 333 25.79 5.31 -19.38
C ALA A 333 25.33 6.22 -20.53
N GLU A 334 26.00 6.13 -21.69
CA GLU A 334 25.70 6.90 -22.90
C GLU A 334 24.36 6.53 -23.54
N HIS A 335 23.87 5.32 -23.27
CA HIS A 335 22.59 4.84 -23.77
C HIS A 335 21.44 5.02 -22.75
N LEU A 336 21.77 5.44 -21.53
CA LEU A 336 20.78 5.73 -20.50
C LEU A 336 20.19 7.12 -20.76
N GLY A 337 18.98 7.18 -21.29
CA GLY A 337 18.23 8.43 -21.40
C GLY A 337 17.70 8.87 -20.04
N ALA A 338 17.82 10.16 -19.72
CA ALA A 338 17.20 10.71 -18.52
C ALA A 338 15.67 10.81 -18.69
N CYS A 339 14.92 10.41 -17.67
CA CYS A 339 13.48 10.67 -17.59
C CYS A 339 13.26 12.08 -17.04
N LEU A 340 13.22 13.07 -17.92
CA LEU A 340 13.22 14.51 -17.56
C LEU A 340 11.99 14.96 -16.78
N THR A 341 10.90 14.23 -16.86
CA THR A 341 9.64 14.53 -16.18
C THR A 341 9.58 13.96 -14.77
N LEU A 342 10.53 13.10 -14.42
CA LEU A 342 10.56 12.44 -13.12
C LEU A 342 10.89 13.45 -12.02
N GLU A 343 9.93 13.60 -11.09
CA GLU A 343 10.05 14.52 -9.95
C GLU A 343 10.34 13.81 -8.64
N SER A 344 9.84 12.58 -8.45
CA SER A 344 9.94 11.85 -7.18
C SER A 344 10.47 10.43 -7.38
N LEU A 345 11.58 10.11 -6.69
CA LEU A 345 12.16 8.77 -6.59
C LEU A 345 11.96 8.23 -5.17
N GLN A 346 11.33 7.07 -5.06
CA GLN A 346 11.07 6.41 -3.77
C GLN A 346 11.64 5.00 -3.77
N LEU A 347 12.55 4.73 -2.83
CA LEU A 347 13.18 3.43 -2.62
C LEU A 347 12.74 2.90 -1.26
N LYS A 348 12.07 1.75 -1.21
CA LYS A 348 11.57 1.17 0.02
C LYS A 348 11.97 -0.29 0.14
N ARG A 349 12.67 -0.64 1.22
CA ARG A 349 13.11 -2.02 1.48
C ARG A 349 13.89 -2.66 0.32
N CYS A 350 14.68 -1.89 -0.41
CA CYS A 350 15.52 -2.37 -1.50
C CYS A 350 16.93 -2.70 -1.02
N GLN A 351 17.59 -3.65 -1.71
CA GLN A 351 19.02 -3.90 -1.56
C GLN A 351 19.79 -3.00 -2.52
N LEU A 352 20.57 -2.08 -1.96
CA LEU A 352 21.30 -1.07 -2.73
C LEU A 352 22.82 -1.35 -2.65
N ARG A 353 23.22 -2.54 -3.11
CA ARG A 353 24.64 -2.97 -3.10
C ARG A 353 25.31 -2.93 -4.46
N ASP A 354 24.54 -2.86 -5.52
CA ASP A 354 25.08 -2.79 -6.88
C ASP A 354 25.31 -1.35 -7.28
N HIS A 355 26.59 -0.96 -7.40
CA HIS A 355 27.01 0.38 -7.79
C HIS A 355 26.58 0.72 -9.23
N ARG A 356 26.60 -0.25 -10.17
CA ARG A 356 26.25 0.01 -11.57
C ARG A 356 24.76 0.29 -11.73
N GLY A 357 23.92 -0.56 -11.18
CA GLY A 357 22.47 -0.39 -11.22
C GLY A 357 22.01 0.87 -10.48
N LEU A 358 22.59 1.16 -9.30
CA LEU A 358 22.24 2.36 -8.56
C LEU A 358 22.70 3.65 -9.26
N ARG A 359 23.89 3.65 -9.87
CA ARG A 359 24.37 4.76 -10.70
C ARG A 359 23.44 5.01 -11.89
N ALA A 360 23.03 3.94 -12.59
CA ALA A 360 22.09 4.03 -13.69
C ALA A 360 20.75 4.62 -13.24
N LEU A 361 20.24 4.19 -12.10
CA LEU A 361 19.01 4.73 -11.52
C LEU A 361 19.10 6.24 -11.29
N PHE A 362 20.17 6.72 -10.64
CA PHE A 362 20.32 8.15 -10.39
C PHE A 362 20.58 8.97 -11.67
N LEU A 363 21.20 8.38 -12.70
CA LEU A 363 21.31 9.02 -14.00
C LEU A 363 19.95 9.18 -14.70
N VAL A 364 19.14 8.11 -14.72
CA VAL A 364 17.79 8.18 -15.27
C VAL A 364 16.92 9.18 -14.50
N CYS A 365 17.14 9.29 -13.19
CA CYS A 365 16.39 10.16 -12.27
C CYS A 365 17.07 11.51 -12.02
N GLU A 366 17.99 12.00 -12.87
CA GLU A 366 18.76 13.23 -12.63
C GLU A 366 17.89 14.48 -12.38
N GLY A 367 16.66 14.50 -12.94
CA GLY A 367 15.66 15.55 -12.78
C GLY A 367 14.91 15.53 -11.44
N ALA A 368 15.11 14.51 -10.61
CA ALA A 368 14.35 14.30 -9.39
C ALA A 368 14.47 15.49 -8.42
N ARG A 369 13.32 15.89 -7.89
CA ARG A 369 13.19 16.93 -6.86
C ARG A 369 12.99 16.34 -5.46
N GLU A 370 12.51 15.10 -5.41
CA GLU A 370 12.23 14.38 -4.17
C GLU A 370 12.91 13.02 -4.20
N ILE A 371 13.70 12.72 -3.19
CA ILE A 371 14.32 11.43 -2.98
C ILE A 371 13.91 10.90 -1.61
N GLN A 372 13.30 9.72 -1.58
CA GLN A 372 12.90 9.05 -0.36
C GLN A 372 13.53 7.66 -0.31
N VAL A 373 14.25 7.36 0.76
CA VAL A 373 14.88 6.06 0.97
C VAL A 373 14.46 5.52 2.32
N GLN A 374 13.70 4.42 2.32
CA GLN A 374 13.11 3.85 3.52
C GLN A 374 13.54 2.39 3.73
N ASN A 375 14.20 2.11 4.85
CA ASN A 375 14.57 0.76 5.27
C ASN A 375 15.32 -0.05 4.20
N CYS A 376 16.21 0.61 3.46
CA CYS A 376 17.02 -0.01 2.43
C CYS A 376 18.34 -0.56 3.02
N TRP A 377 18.78 -1.71 2.50
CA TRP A 377 20.00 -2.37 2.94
C TRP A 377 21.15 -2.16 1.94
N GLY A 378 22.38 -2.11 2.46
CA GLY A 378 23.58 -1.97 1.64
C GLY A 378 23.81 -0.57 1.07
N LEU A 379 23.05 0.43 1.49
CA LEU A 379 23.30 1.81 1.13
C LEU A 379 24.45 2.35 1.98
N GLU A 380 25.66 2.15 1.50
CA GLU A 380 26.89 2.68 2.08
C GLU A 380 27.20 4.09 1.56
N ASP A 381 28.22 4.74 2.11
CA ASP A 381 28.57 6.13 1.77
C ASP A 381 28.89 6.34 0.30
N ASP A 382 29.64 5.43 -0.32
CA ASP A 382 29.99 5.45 -1.74
C ASP A 382 28.76 5.29 -2.65
N MET A 383 27.81 4.44 -2.22
CA MET A 383 26.53 4.25 -2.90
C MET A 383 25.65 5.50 -2.82
N PHE A 384 25.57 6.11 -1.64
CA PHE A 384 24.75 7.31 -1.47
C PHE A 384 25.37 8.54 -2.13
N ALA A 385 26.69 8.59 -2.28
CA ALA A 385 27.37 9.67 -3.02
C ALA A 385 26.88 9.80 -4.47
N LEU A 386 26.41 8.71 -5.08
CA LEU A 386 25.79 8.71 -6.41
C LEU A 386 24.53 9.57 -6.50
N ALA A 387 23.82 9.78 -5.39
CA ALA A 387 22.66 10.68 -5.35
C ALA A 387 23.03 12.14 -5.70
N GLY A 388 24.30 12.50 -5.59
CA GLY A 388 24.82 13.78 -6.06
C GLY A 388 24.68 14.02 -7.57
N LEU A 389 24.37 13.00 -8.37
CA LEU A 389 24.00 13.15 -9.79
C LEU A 389 22.67 13.91 -9.95
N CYS A 390 21.75 13.76 -8.99
CA CYS A 390 20.48 14.49 -8.96
C CYS A 390 20.70 15.88 -8.38
N ARG A 391 20.80 16.92 -9.20
CA ARG A 391 21.17 18.28 -8.74
C ARG A 391 19.99 19.17 -8.33
N ARG A 392 18.76 18.75 -8.60
CA ARG A 392 17.54 19.55 -8.37
C ARG A 392 16.74 19.16 -7.14
N VAL A 393 17.36 18.40 -6.23
CA VAL A 393 16.67 17.84 -5.06
C VAL A 393 16.25 18.96 -4.11
N LYS A 394 14.97 18.97 -3.77
CA LYS A 394 14.34 19.90 -2.83
C LYS A 394 13.93 19.21 -1.52
N PHE A 395 13.64 17.92 -1.60
CA PHE A 395 13.22 17.10 -0.47
C PHE A 395 14.04 15.81 -0.43
N LEU A 396 14.65 15.54 0.73
CA LEU A 396 15.30 14.27 1.04
C LEU A 396 14.69 13.67 2.28
N SER A 397 14.27 12.40 2.21
CA SER A 397 13.86 11.61 3.37
C SER A 397 14.69 10.32 3.44
N LEU A 398 15.40 10.14 4.55
CA LEU A 398 16.17 8.94 4.89
C LEU A 398 15.58 8.31 6.14
N GLU A 399 15.07 7.09 6.03
CA GLU A 399 14.52 6.34 7.14
C GLU A 399 15.13 4.94 7.21
N GLY A 400 15.68 4.57 8.37
CA GLY A 400 16.24 3.24 8.59
C GLY A 400 17.51 2.92 7.79
N CYS A 401 18.24 3.95 7.29
CA CYS A 401 19.50 3.80 6.56
C CYS A 401 20.67 3.70 7.53
N SER A 402 20.95 2.50 8.04
CA SER A 402 21.87 2.30 9.17
C SER A 402 23.36 2.37 8.80
N LEU A 403 23.71 2.35 7.52
CA LEU A 403 25.12 2.36 7.06
C LEU A 403 25.64 3.75 6.70
N LEU A 404 24.78 4.73 6.47
CA LEU A 404 25.14 6.09 6.09
C LEU A 404 25.75 6.87 7.25
N THR A 405 26.87 7.54 7.00
CA THR A 405 27.54 8.41 7.96
C THR A 405 27.12 9.87 7.81
N THR A 406 27.33 10.65 8.87
CA THR A 406 27.08 12.11 8.87
C THR A 406 27.89 12.84 7.80
N ARG A 407 29.14 12.39 7.56
CA ARG A 407 30.04 12.98 6.56
C ARG A 407 29.52 12.79 5.13
N CYS A 408 29.05 11.59 4.82
CA CYS A 408 28.51 11.32 3.52
C CYS A 408 27.23 12.11 3.29
N LEU A 409 26.33 12.14 4.27
CA LEU A 409 25.13 12.96 4.18
C LEU A 409 25.49 14.43 3.89
N GLU A 410 26.43 15.01 4.65
CA GLU A 410 26.89 16.37 4.44
C GLU A 410 27.44 16.59 3.02
N SER A 411 28.32 15.69 2.54
CA SER A 411 28.95 15.82 1.22
C SER A 411 27.93 15.83 0.09
N VAL A 412 26.84 15.08 0.21
CA VAL A 412 25.80 15.00 -0.83
C VAL A 412 24.84 16.19 -0.74
N ILE A 413 24.32 16.50 0.45
CA ILE A 413 23.31 17.55 0.58
C ILE A 413 23.86 18.96 0.36
N THR A 414 25.16 19.18 0.54
CA THR A 414 25.83 20.46 0.21
C THR A 414 25.89 20.72 -1.29
N LEU A 415 25.76 19.67 -2.14
CA LEU A 415 25.66 19.82 -3.60
C LEU A 415 24.28 20.35 -4.02
N TRP A 416 23.29 20.31 -3.16
CA TRP A 416 21.88 20.64 -3.45
C TRP A 416 21.53 22.03 -2.95
N SER A 417 21.80 23.04 -3.76
CA SER A 417 21.51 24.45 -3.46
C SER A 417 20.04 24.73 -3.18
N ASP A 418 19.14 23.93 -3.77
CA ASP A 418 17.69 24.10 -3.72
C ASP A 418 17.02 23.26 -2.62
N LEU A 419 17.80 22.56 -1.77
CA LEU A 419 17.24 21.72 -0.72
C LEU A 419 16.39 22.54 0.26
N GLN A 420 15.13 22.14 0.41
CA GLN A 420 14.14 22.86 1.24
C GLN A 420 13.71 22.05 2.47
N SER A 421 13.64 20.73 2.32
CA SER A 421 13.16 19.85 3.37
C SER A 421 14.06 18.63 3.52
N LEU A 422 14.41 18.29 4.75
CA LEU A 422 15.27 17.16 5.10
C LEU A 422 14.64 16.36 6.24
N GLU A 423 14.45 15.07 5.99
CA GLU A 423 14.03 14.11 7.02
C GLU A 423 15.11 13.04 7.21
N VAL A 424 15.56 12.84 8.43
CA VAL A 424 16.48 11.77 8.82
C VAL A 424 15.93 11.08 10.05
N VAL A 425 15.53 9.81 9.90
CA VAL A 425 14.88 9.03 10.95
C VAL A 425 15.53 7.65 11.04
N SER A 426 15.87 7.21 12.25
CA SER A 426 16.39 5.85 12.51
C SER A 426 17.63 5.47 11.68
N CYS A 427 18.56 6.42 11.48
CA CYS A 427 19.82 6.24 10.76
C CYS A 427 20.98 6.21 11.77
N SER A 428 21.30 5.06 12.33
CA SER A 428 22.12 4.90 13.55
C SER A 428 23.57 5.37 13.45
N LYS A 429 24.18 5.43 12.25
CA LYS A 429 25.53 5.97 12.02
C LYS A 429 25.56 7.48 11.83
N ILE A 430 24.41 8.11 11.60
CA ILE A 430 24.30 9.57 11.56
C ILE A 430 24.17 10.09 12.98
N LYS A 431 25.13 10.94 13.41
CA LYS A 431 25.23 11.38 14.79
C LYS A 431 25.16 12.90 14.93
N ASP A 432 24.43 13.34 15.95
CA ASP A 432 24.34 14.77 16.30
C ASP A 432 25.70 15.43 16.61
N GLU A 433 26.64 14.62 17.12
CA GLU A 433 27.97 15.11 17.55
C GLU A 433 28.89 15.42 16.38
N GLU A 434 28.63 14.80 15.22
CA GLU A 434 29.41 14.94 13.99
C GLU A 434 28.89 16.07 13.09
N ILE A 435 27.85 16.80 13.51
CA ILE A 435 27.30 17.92 12.74
C ILE A 435 28.32 19.04 12.64
N SER A 436 28.81 19.30 11.42
CA SER A 436 29.75 20.38 11.13
C SER A 436 29.08 21.77 11.17
N PRO A 437 29.85 22.85 11.22
CA PRO A 437 29.33 24.21 11.09
C PRO A 437 28.60 24.45 9.77
N ALA A 438 29.11 23.88 8.66
CA ALA A 438 28.49 24.00 7.35
C ALA A 438 27.12 23.30 7.30
N LEU A 439 27.04 22.08 7.84
CA LEU A 439 25.79 21.35 7.94
C LEU A 439 24.77 22.09 8.82
N SER A 440 25.22 22.68 9.92
CA SER A 440 24.37 23.51 10.80
C SER A 440 23.84 24.76 10.09
N GLU A 441 24.64 25.40 9.27
CA GLU A 441 24.20 26.54 8.46
C GLU A 441 23.16 26.13 7.44
N LEU A 442 23.38 25.01 6.75
CA LEU A 442 22.40 24.44 5.82
C LEU A 442 21.08 24.17 6.54
N PHE A 443 21.10 23.50 7.72
CA PHE A 443 19.89 23.23 8.49
C PHE A 443 19.12 24.50 8.87
N SER A 444 19.83 25.60 9.10
CA SER A 444 19.19 26.88 9.44
C SER A 444 18.45 27.52 8.26
N ASN A 445 18.79 27.12 7.04
CA ASN A 445 18.20 27.63 5.80
C ASN A 445 17.05 26.76 5.29
N LEU A 446 16.88 25.53 5.80
CA LEU A 446 15.80 24.64 5.43
C LEU A 446 14.43 25.20 5.86
N LYS A 447 13.41 24.92 5.06
CA LYS A 447 12.01 25.19 5.42
C LYS A 447 11.52 24.20 6.49
N GLU A 448 11.87 22.92 6.29
CA GLU A 448 11.47 21.84 7.18
C GLU A 448 12.67 20.95 7.49
N LEU A 449 12.83 20.62 8.77
CA LEU A 449 13.82 19.69 9.24
C LEU A 449 13.20 18.72 10.23
N LYS A 450 13.17 17.44 9.88
CA LYS A 450 12.84 16.35 10.79
C LYS A 450 14.09 15.53 11.05
N TRP A 451 14.70 15.74 12.20
CA TRP A 451 15.97 15.14 12.54
C TRP A 451 15.82 14.23 13.76
N ARG A 452 15.84 12.94 13.51
CA ARG A 452 15.75 11.91 14.54
C ARG A 452 16.55 10.67 14.13
N PRO A 453 17.89 10.82 13.95
CA PRO A 453 18.73 9.73 13.44
C PRO A 453 18.82 8.57 14.43
N ASP A 454 18.70 8.82 15.74
CA ASP A 454 18.68 7.80 16.79
C ASP A 454 17.71 8.17 17.92
N ASN A 455 17.55 7.25 18.88
CA ASN A 455 16.70 7.46 20.07
C ASN A 455 17.29 8.45 21.09
N LYS A 456 18.57 8.82 20.93
CA LYS A 456 19.30 9.75 21.81
C LYS A 456 19.35 11.17 21.25
N SER A 457 18.84 11.40 20.06
CA SER A 457 18.82 12.72 19.46
C SER A 457 18.04 13.70 20.33
N LEU A 458 18.71 14.79 20.70
CA LEU A 458 18.16 15.88 21.53
C LEU A 458 17.36 16.89 20.70
N LEU A 459 17.37 16.77 19.38
CA LEU A 459 16.55 17.58 18.50
C LEU A 459 15.10 17.14 18.61
N ALA A 460 14.20 18.06 18.90
CA ALA A 460 12.78 17.77 19.00
C ALA A 460 12.29 17.06 17.72
N ALA A 461 11.54 15.99 17.89
CA ALA A 461 11.23 14.98 16.88
C ALA A 461 10.52 15.50 15.61
N SER A 462 10.09 16.75 15.56
CA SER A 462 9.45 17.35 14.41
C SER A 462 9.36 18.85 14.56
N LEU A 463 10.07 19.56 13.70
CA LEU A 463 9.83 20.97 13.43
C LEU A 463 8.94 21.09 12.18
N VAL A 464 7.91 20.25 12.11
CA VAL A 464 6.93 20.28 11.00
C VAL A 464 6.18 21.61 11.05
N GLY A 465 6.25 22.37 9.96
CA GLY A 465 5.47 23.60 9.78
C GLY A 465 6.07 24.87 10.40
N THR A 466 7.29 24.81 10.92
CA THR A 466 8.00 26.01 11.36
C THR A 466 9.24 26.25 10.50
N ARG A 467 9.30 27.40 9.80
CA ARG A 467 10.61 28.02 9.54
C ARG A 467 11.37 27.88 10.86
N MET A 468 12.53 27.20 10.85
CA MET A 468 13.30 27.01 12.08
C MET A 468 13.31 28.30 12.89
N GLY A 469 12.45 28.36 13.91
CA GLY A 469 12.24 29.58 14.69
C GLY A 469 13.51 29.94 15.43
N LYS A 470 13.63 31.18 15.89
CA LYS A 470 14.78 31.68 16.67
C LYS A 470 15.30 30.73 17.76
N LYS A 471 14.41 29.84 18.29
CA LYS A 471 14.79 28.83 19.30
C LYS A 471 15.63 27.67 18.73
N GLY A 472 15.33 27.20 17.51
CA GLY A 472 16.12 26.15 16.86
C GLY A 472 17.51 26.64 16.49
N ARG A 473 17.63 27.86 15.94
CA ARG A 473 18.92 28.50 15.64
C ARG A 473 19.78 28.67 16.90
N VAL A 474 19.18 29.01 18.03
CA VAL A 474 19.88 29.13 19.32
C VAL A 474 20.36 27.78 19.82
N PHE A 475 19.58 26.72 19.61
CA PHE A 475 19.96 25.37 20.01
C PHE A 475 21.22 24.89 19.25
N PHE A 476 21.22 25.02 17.91
CA PHE A 476 22.38 24.66 17.09
C PHE A 476 23.61 25.48 17.44
N LYS A 477 23.49 26.80 17.54
CA LYS A 477 24.62 27.66 17.95
C LYS A 477 25.20 27.31 19.33
N ARG A 478 24.36 26.87 20.30
CA ARG A 478 24.86 26.44 21.62
C ARG A 478 25.57 25.10 21.61
N LYS A 479 25.18 24.16 20.72
CA LYS A 479 25.77 22.82 20.67
C LYS A 479 27.10 22.79 19.91
N ILE A 480 27.29 23.70 18.97
CA ILE A 480 28.48 23.78 18.08
C ILE A 480 29.61 24.65 18.69
N LEU A 481 29.35 25.42 19.76
CA LEU A 481 30.40 26.17 20.43
C LEU A 481 31.35 25.20 21.15
N PRO A 482 32.69 25.22 20.82
CA PRO A 482 33.66 24.37 21.44
C PRO A 482 33.63 24.54 22.97
N ALA A 483 33.93 23.47 23.69
CA ALA A 483 33.89 23.43 25.17
C ALA A 483 34.69 24.59 25.86
N HIS A 484 35.69 25.11 25.19
CA HIS A 484 36.49 26.26 25.67
C HIS A 484 35.74 27.59 25.80
N GLN A 485 34.67 27.80 25.05
CA GLN A 485 33.88 29.03 25.17
C GLN A 485 32.75 28.92 26.21
N ARG A 486 32.42 27.72 26.69
CA ARG A 486 31.42 27.52 27.76
C ARG A 486 31.92 28.02 29.14
N ILE A 487 33.21 28.04 29.36
CA ILE A 487 33.79 28.45 30.65
C ILE A 487 33.81 29.97 30.81
N LYS A 488 34.02 30.74 29.72
CA LYS A 488 34.02 32.21 29.79
C LYS A 488 32.62 32.82 30.01
N GLY A 489 31.54 32.16 29.63
CA GLY A 489 30.19 32.68 29.89
C GLY A 489 29.66 32.46 31.31
N LYS A 490 30.25 31.54 32.07
CA LYS A 490 29.88 31.30 33.48
C LYS A 490 30.64 32.17 34.47
N MET A 491 31.80 32.73 34.11
CA MET A 491 32.57 33.61 34.99
C MET A 491 32.15 35.09 34.98
N LEU A 492 31.34 35.50 33.98
CA LEU A 492 30.87 36.90 33.91
C LEU A 492 29.56 37.16 34.69
N ASN A 493 28.93 36.14 35.26
CA ASN A 493 27.71 36.30 36.03
C ASN A 493 27.88 36.18 37.57
N HIS A 494 29.13 36.10 38.07
CA HIS A 494 29.39 35.99 39.51
C HIS A 494 30.15 37.19 40.11
N SER A 495 30.37 38.31 39.38
CA SER A 495 31.11 39.46 39.89
C SER A 495 30.30 40.76 39.99
N THR A 496 28.98 40.70 40.09
CA THR A 496 28.16 41.87 40.43
C THR A 496 27.16 41.51 41.51
N GLY A 497 27.63 41.42 42.75
CA GLY A 497 26.76 41.11 43.87
C GLY A 497 27.53 41.13 45.21
N ALA A 498 28.34 42.19 45.48
CA ALA A 498 28.77 42.52 46.83
C ALA A 498 29.37 43.94 46.80
N ALA A 499 28.57 44.91 47.17
CA ALA A 499 28.92 46.09 47.94
C ALA A 499 27.76 47.12 47.85
N ALA A 500 27.24 47.38 49.00
CA ALA A 500 26.42 48.43 49.59
C ALA A 500 24.98 48.02 49.83
#